data_d23a905f4deab2c67262877956c23785
#
_entry.id   d23a905f4deab2c67262877956c23785
#
_cell.length_a   1.000
_cell.length_b   1.000
_cell.length_c   1.000
_cell.angle_alpha   90.00
_cell.angle_beta   90.00
_cell.angle_gamma   90.00
#
_symmetry.space_group_name_H-M   'P 1'
#
loop_
_entity.id
_entity.type
_entity.pdbx_description
1 polymer ?
#
loop_
_entity_poly.entity_id
_entity_poly.type
_entity_poly.pdbx_seq_one_letter_code
_entity_poly.pdbx_strand_id
1 'polypeptide(L)'
;MMASTPAPTRPIAAAGNRTVIEISLTLVRILVGWHFLYEGVNKLFSPWSSAGYLMESQGLFSGIFHWIAETPDVLRVVDTLNVAGVILIGLSLFLGLLTRISAFTGAMLLFFYYIANPPFIGYSGEATGEGHYLIVNKQLIEMGLLLVIAFLPRNLFWGVDRWIMRIWRRRKDEKDANHVAVVQSVRREMLKDLIALPFLGGFSWALANKRKWESYEELNLVSGKSRVDAISGATKMVEFAKLTELKGKVPTGEIKGHKISRLIFGGGIVSGYAHSRDLIYVSPLIQAYNNDEKVLETFNLCEAVGINTMVLRVDNNMLKILKKYRKRRGTLQWIAQCRITEENINPDIDAAIENGAMGIYIQGMDCDRLVRDNKIGVLARAVEYIRKHGQNDQLICGFAAHDLRVVVECEKHGLDLDFYMKTFNSANYWTAGPRLVNEPGWKPDPTGNTITPEYAGDIIGADYHDNMWCNTPEQTKEFMKKVEKPWVAYKVLGAGAIPPSTGFKYAFGNGADFACVGMFDFQIVENANCACEALSESSQRDRPWMA
;
A
#
# COMPACT_ATOMS: atom_id res chain seq x y z
N MET A 1 -13.88 -25.25 -84.99
CA MET A 1 -14.09 -24.11 -84.08
C MET A 1 -14.38 -24.63 -82.69
N MET A 2 -13.41 -24.74 -81.86
CA MET A 2 -13.58 -25.05 -80.43
C MET A 2 -13.54 -23.74 -79.62
N ALA A 3 -14.66 -23.41 -79.02
CA ALA A 3 -14.80 -22.25 -78.16
C ALA A 3 -14.05 -22.46 -76.86
N SER A 4 -13.07 -21.59 -76.54
CA SER A 4 -12.38 -21.55 -75.27
C SER A 4 -13.29 -20.93 -74.22
N THR A 5 -13.64 -21.67 -73.16
CA THR A 5 -14.32 -21.17 -71.95
C THR A 5 -13.41 -20.26 -71.19
N PRO A 6 -13.80 -19.02 -70.80
CA PRO A 6 -13.00 -18.16 -70.02
C PRO A 6 -12.91 -18.66 -68.56
N ALA A 7 -11.70 -18.62 -68.00
CA ALA A 7 -11.45 -18.96 -66.60
C ALA A 7 -12.25 -18.03 -65.64
N PRO A 8 -12.78 -18.54 -64.52
CA PRO A 8 -13.58 -17.74 -63.62
C PRO A 8 -12.73 -16.66 -62.96
N THR A 9 -13.03 -15.41 -63.29
CA THR A 9 -12.47 -14.24 -62.60
C THR A 9 -12.99 -14.22 -61.17
N ARG A 10 -12.09 -14.45 -60.18
CA ARG A 10 -12.42 -14.23 -58.78
C ARG A 10 -12.76 -12.74 -58.58
N PRO A 11 -13.88 -12.38 -57.92
CA PRO A 11 -14.30 -11.00 -57.78
C PRO A 11 -13.27 -10.24 -56.88
N ILE A 12 -12.79 -9.11 -57.35
CA ILE A 12 -11.81 -8.22 -56.71
C ILE A 12 -12.28 -7.80 -55.30
N ALA A 13 -13.59 -7.70 -55.07
CA ALA A 13 -14.20 -7.42 -53.77
C ALA A 13 -13.90 -8.48 -52.69
N ALA A 14 -13.81 -9.76 -53.04
CA ALA A 14 -13.52 -10.85 -52.11
C ALA A 14 -12.04 -10.84 -51.62
N ALA A 15 -11.12 -10.33 -52.43
CA ALA A 15 -9.72 -10.22 -52.09
C ALA A 15 -9.44 -9.05 -51.11
N GLY A 16 -10.15 -7.93 -51.24
CA GLY A 16 -10.07 -6.77 -50.38
C GLY A 16 -10.55 -7.10 -48.94
N ASN A 17 -11.71 -7.73 -48.83
CA ASN A 17 -12.25 -8.14 -47.50
C ASN A 17 -11.33 -9.12 -46.74
N ARG A 18 -10.69 -10.04 -47.46
CA ARG A 18 -9.74 -10.98 -46.84
C ARG A 18 -8.53 -10.29 -46.24
N THR A 19 -7.96 -9.31 -46.94
CA THR A 19 -6.79 -8.55 -46.44
C THR A 19 -7.15 -7.74 -45.18
N VAL A 20 -8.32 -7.11 -45.15
CA VAL A 20 -8.80 -6.37 -43.97
C VAL A 20 -8.96 -7.31 -42.77
N ILE A 21 -9.53 -8.50 -42.96
CA ILE A 21 -9.65 -9.49 -41.88
C ILE A 21 -8.26 -9.93 -41.37
N GLU A 22 -7.30 -10.20 -42.27
CA GLU A 22 -5.94 -10.58 -41.90
C GLU A 22 -5.25 -9.49 -41.09
N ILE A 23 -5.39 -8.22 -41.46
CA ILE A 23 -4.84 -7.06 -40.73
C ILE A 23 -5.49 -6.97 -39.36
N SER A 24 -6.82 -6.98 -39.27
CA SER A 24 -7.54 -6.82 -38.02
C SER A 24 -7.22 -7.94 -37.01
N LEU A 25 -7.19 -9.19 -37.47
CA LEU A 25 -6.83 -10.35 -36.63
C LEU A 25 -5.36 -10.29 -36.17
N THR A 26 -4.46 -9.86 -37.04
CA THR A 26 -3.04 -9.67 -36.69
C THR A 26 -2.88 -8.59 -35.65
N LEU A 27 -3.60 -7.47 -35.79
CA LEU A 27 -3.59 -6.37 -34.83
C LEU A 27 -4.11 -6.84 -33.45
N VAL A 28 -5.26 -7.53 -33.41
CA VAL A 28 -5.81 -8.07 -32.16
C VAL A 28 -4.79 -8.99 -31.48
N ARG A 29 -4.15 -9.89 -32.24
CA ARG A 29 -3.10 -10.77 -31.69
C ARG A 29 -1.93 -9.98 -31.10
N ILE A 30 -1.46 -8.92 -31.80
CA ILE A 30 -0.36 -8.07 -31.33
C ILE A 30 -0.76 -7.33 -30.05
N LEU A 31 -1.99 -6.80 -29.97
CA LEU A 31 -2.47 -6.08 -28.79
C LEU A 31 -2.59 -7.00 -27.57
N VAL A 32 -3.15 -8.19 -27.74
CA VAL A 32 -3.20 -9.18 -26.65
C VAL A 32 -1.78 -9.61 -26.24
N GLY A 33 -0.91 -9.84 -27.22
CA GLY A 33 0.51 -10.15 -26.97
C GLY A 33 1.24 -9.02 -26.22
N TRP A 34 0.95 -7.76 -26.57
CA TRP A 34 1.48 -6.58 -25.86
C TRP A 34 1.05 -6.59 -24.39
N HIS A 35 -0.24 -6.81 -24.13
CA HIS A 35 -0.77 -6.82 -22.77
C HIS A 35 -0.08 -7.90 -21.92
N PHE A 36 -0.03 -9.14 -22.39
CA PHE A 36 0.67 -10.21 -21.68
C PHE A 36 2.16 -9.92 -21.47
N LEU A 37 2.85 -9.43 -22.49
CA LEU A 37 4.27 -9.08 -22.39
C LEU A 37 4.51 -7.99 -21.36
N TYR A 38 3.69 -6.93 -21.37
CA TYR A 38 3.78 -5.84 -20.42
C TYR A 38 3.57 -6.32 -18.98
N GLU A 39 2.51 -7.09 -18.74
CA GLU A 39 2.22 -7.67 -17.43
C GLU A 39 3.37 -8.54 -16.92
N GLY A 40 3.91 -9.40 -17.77
CA GLY A 40 5.02 -10.27 -17.41
C GLY A 40 6.31 -9.51 -17.09
N VAL A 41 6.64 -8.51 -17.91
CA VAL A 41 7.82 -7.64 -17.69
C VAL A 41 7.66 -6.81 -16.42
N ASN A 42 6.47 -6.27 -16.18
CA ASN A 42 6.20 -5.52 -14.95
C ASN A 42 6.35 -6.38 -13.69
N LYS A 43 5.83 -7.61 -13.72
CA LYS A 43 6.00 -8.60 -12.63
C LYS A 43 7.46 -8.99 -12.40
N LEU A 44 8.27 -9.05 -13.47
CA LEU A 44 9.69 -9.38 -13.36
C LEU A 44 10.51 -8.30 -12.64
N PHE A 45 10.15 -7.02 -12.82
CA PHE A 45 10.88 -5.88 -12.26
C PHE A 45 10.27 -5.30 -10.99
N SER A 46 9.16 -5.87 -10.49
CA SER A 46 8.52 -5.51 -9.23
C SER A 46 8.58 -6.67 -8.22
N PRO A 47 8.55 -6.42 -6.92
CA PRO A 47 8.42 -7.46 -5.90
C PRO A 47 6.99 -8.03 -5.94
N TRP A 48 6.73 -8.89 -6.92
CA TRP A 48 5.40 -9.48 -7.16
C TRP A 48 5.32 -10.93 -6.68
N SER A 49 4.19 -11.28 -6.06
CA SER A 49 3.79 -12.65 -5.75
C SER A 49 2.30 -12.85 -5.98
N SER A 50 1.91 -14.06 -6.38
CA SER A 50 0.51 -14.44 -6.51
C SER A 50 -0.19 -14.70 -5.17
N ALA A 51 0.55 -14.72 -4.05
CA ALA A 51 0.04 -15.09 -2.73
C ALA A 51 -1.24 -14.31 -2.35
N GLY A 52 -1.21 -12.98 -2.47
CA GLY A 52 -2.37 -12.14 -2.15
C GLY A 52 -3.59 -12.48 -2.99
N TYR A 53 -3.40 -12.63 -4.31
CA TYR A 53 -4.47 -12.97 -5.24
C TYR A 53 -5.08 -14.34 -4.95
N LEU A 54 -4.25 -15.34 -4.62
CA LEU A 54 -4.70 -16.69 -4.29
C LEU A 54 -5.39 -16.77 -2.94
N MET A 55 -4.93 -15.99 -1.94
CA MET A 55 -5.56 -15.91 -0.61
C MET A 55 -6.91 -15.18 -0.62
N GLU A 56 -7.16 -14.32 -1.61
CA GLU A 56 -8.46 -13.66 -1.78
C GLU A 56 -9.51 -14.55 -2.46
N SER A 57 -9.14 -15.72 -2.95
CA SER A 57 -10.05 -16.64 -3.63
C SER A 57 -11.20 -17.09 -2.70
N GLN A 58 -12.43 -16.96 -3.20
CA GLN A 58 -13.66 -17.32 -2.46
C GLN A 58 -14.53 -18.34 -3.21
N GLY A 59 -14.09 -18.80 -4.37
CA GLY A 59 -14.85 -19.74 -5.22
C GLY A 59 -14.76 -21.21 -4.77
N LEU A 60 -15.34 -22.08 -5.58
CA LEU A 60 -15.35 -23.54 -5.34
C LEU A 60 -13.95 -24.15 -5.16
N PHE A 61 -12.93 -23.55 -5.73
CA PHE A 61 -11.55 -24.02 -5.70
C PHE A 61 -10.67 -23.23 -4.71
N SER A 62 -11.27 -22.38 -3.85
CA SER A 62 -10.54 -21.53 -2.90
C SER A 62 -9.58 -22.33 -2.02
N GLY A 63 -9.96 -23.52 -1.56
CA GLY A 63 -9.10 -24.39 -0.74
C GLY A 63 -7.80 -24.79 -1.45
N ILE A 64 -7.83 -25.03 -2.76
CA ILE A 64 -6.62 -25.33 -3.56
C ILE A 64 -5.75 -24.08 -3.68
N PHE A 65 -6.35 -22.93 -3.97
CA PHE A 65 -5.63 -21.67 -4.12
C PHE A 65 -5.01 -21.21 -2.80
N HIS A 66 -5.73 -21.35 -1.68
CA HIS A 66 -5.18 -21.08 -0.34
C HIS A 66 -4.02 -22.01 -0.02
N TRP A 67 -4.15 -23.32 -0.28
CA TRP A 67 -3.07 -24.27 -0.07
C TRP A 67 -1.81 -23.91 -0.87
N ILE A 68 -1.94 -23.50 -2.15
CA ILE A 68 -0.82 -23.02 -2.96
C ILE A 68 -0.17 -21.80 -2.30
N ALA A 69 -0.98 -20.82 -1.86
CA ALA A 69 -0.49 -19.60 -1.23
C ALA A 69 0.17 -19.87 0.13
N GLU A 70 -0.30 -20.89 0.84
CA GLU A 70 0.20 -21.27 2.17
C GLU A 70 1.45 -22.15 2.16
N THR A 71 1.79 -22.73 1.01
CA THR A 71 2.96 -23.60 0.87
C THR A 71 4.09 -22.84 0.16
N PRO A 72 5.14 -22.33 0.87
CA PRO A 72 6.13 -21.42 0.30
C PRO A 72 6.86 -21.95 -0.92
N ASP A 73 7.20 -23.25 -0.95
CA ASP A 73 7.92 -23.85 -2.07
C ASP A 73 7.01 -23.99 -3.30
N VAL A 74 5.74 -24.36 -3.11
CA VAL A 74 4.76 -24.45 -4.19
C VAL A 74 4.47 -23.05 -4.75
N LEU A 75 4.27 -22.07 -3.87
CA LEU A 75 4.03 -20.68 -4.26
C LEU A 75 5.19 -20.14 -5.11
N ARG A 76 6.44 -20.38 -4.70
CA ARG A 76 7.63 -19.95 -5.46
C ARG A 76 7.66 -20.55 -6.88
N VAL A 77 7.30 -21.81 -7.01
CA VAL A 77 7.19 -22.48 -8.33
C VAL A 77 6.07 -21.85 -9.15
N VAL A 78 4.89 -21.65 -8.56
CA VAL A 78 3.74 -21.03 -9.23
C VAL A 78 4.06 -19.60 -9.66
N ASP A 79 4.67 -18.79 -8.82
CA ASP A 79 5.09 -17.43 -9.15
C ASP A 79 6.09 -17.41 -10.31
N THR A 80 7.10 -18.29 -10.26
CA THR A 80 8.10 -18.40 -11.34
C THR A 80 7.47 -18.81 -12.67
N LEU A 81 6.62 -19.84 -12.64
CA LEU A 81 5.89 -20.30 -13.84
C LEU A 81 4.92 -19.25 -14.37
N ASN A 82 4.27 -18.49 -13.48
CA ASN A 82 3.38 -17.41 -13.86
C ASN A 82 4.15 -16.30 -14.61
N VAL A 83 5.21 -15.76 -14.02
CA VAL A 83 6.00 -14.67 -14.63
C VAL A 83 6.60 -15.14 -15.96
N ALA A 84 7.28 -16.30 -15.97
CA ALA A 84 7.88 -16.84 -17.18
C ALA A 84 6.82 -17.17 -18.26
N GLY A 85 5.70 -17.78 -17.85
CA GLY A 85 4.61 -18.14 -18.73
C GLY A 85 3.98 -16.92 -19.40
N VAL A 86 3.66 -15.88 -18.61
CA VAL A 86 3.07 -14.64 -19.12
C VAL A 86 4.00 -13.95 -20.13
N ILE A 87 5.31 -13.88 -19.85
CA ILE A 87 6.32 -13.32 -20.77
C ILE A 87 6.40 -14.14 -22.07
N LEU A 88 6.50 -15.47 -21.95
CA LEU A 88 6.62 -16.35 -23.13
C LEU A 88 5.36 -16.32 -24.00
N ILE A 89 4.18 -16.38 -23.39
CA ILE A 89 2.89 -16.26 -24.10
C ILE A 89 2.82 -14.89 -24.78
N GLY A 90 3.12 -13.81 -24.06
CA GLY A 90 3.10 -12.46 -24.59
C GLY A 90 4.04 -12.29 -25.79
N LEU A 91 5.30 -12.69 -25.65
CA LEU A 91 6.30 -12.59 -26.70
C LEU A 91 5.92 -13.45 -27.93
N SER A 92 5.46 -14.68 -27.70
CA SER A 92 5.03 -15.59 -28.76
C SER A 92 3.83 -15.06 -29.53
N LEU A 93 2.81 -14.56 -28.83
CA LEU A 93 1.66 -13.91 -29.46
C LEU A 93 2.06 -12.64 -30.19
N PHE A 94 2.92 -11.83 -29.59
CA PHE A 94 3.39 -10.60 -30.18
C PHE A 94 4.10 -10.82 -31.51
N LEU A 95 5.05 -11.74 -31.56
CA LEU A 95 5.80 -12.08 -32.77
C LEU A 95 5.01 -12.93 -33.75
N GLY A 96 3.96 -13.61 -33.30
CA GLY A 96 3.24 -14.61 -34.08
C GLY A 96 4.02 -15.89 -34.27
N LEU A 97 4.70 -16.34 -33.20
CA LEU A 97 5.43 -17.60 -33.11
C LEU A 97 4.66 -18.58 -32.24
N LEU A 98 4.47 -19.81 -32.69
CA LEU A 98 3.66 -20.82 -31.98
C LEU A 98 2.27 -20.29 -31.59
N THR A 99 1.68 -19.44 -32.43
CA THR A 99 0.50 -18.61 -32.13
C THR A 99 -0.65 -19.40 -31.51
N ARG A 100 -0.97 -20.60 -32.01
CA ARG A 100 -2.08 -21.42 -31.49
C ARG A 100 -1.80 -21.95 -30.08
N ILE A 101 -0.59 -22.43 -29.85
CA ILE A 101 -0.19 -22.98 -28.55
C ILE A 101 -0.22 -21.86 -27.51
N SER A 102 0.40 -20.71 -27.84
CA SER A 102 0.45 -19.57 -26.94
C SER A 102 -0.93 -18.98 -26.65
N ALA A 103 -1.82 -18.94 -27.66
CA ALA A 103 -3.19 -18.51 -27.48
C ALA A 103 -3.98 -19.47 -26.57
N PHE A 104 -3.82 -20.77 -26.76
CA PHE A 104 -4.49 -21.76 -25.92
C PHE A 104 -3.96 -21.75 -24.48
N THR A 105 -2.63 -21.71 -24.28
CA THR A 105 -2.04 -21.64 -22.94
C THR A 105 -2.37 -20.32 -22.23
N GLY A 106 -2.43 -19.20 -22.98
CA GLY A 106 -2.88 -17.91 -22.45
C GLY A 106 -4.35 -17.96 -22.01
N ALA A 107 -5.23 -18.56 -22.81
CA ALA A 107 -6.64 -18.75 -22.44
C ALA A 107 -6.78 -19.61 -21.18
N MET A 108 -6.00 -20.69 -21.06
CA MET A 108 -5.98 -21.53 -19.85
C MET A 108 -5.50 -20.76 -18.63
N LEU A 109 -4.47 -19.94 -18.77
CA LEU A 109 -3.97 -19.11 -17.66
C LEU A 109 -5.04 -18.10 -17.19
N LEU A 110 -5.69 -17.41 -18.11
CA LEU A 110 -6.78 -16.48 -17.78
C LEU A 110 -8.00 -17.20 -17.18
N PHE A 111 -8.26 -18.44 -17.61
CA PHE A 111 -9.29 -19.27 -16.98
C PHE A 111 -8.96 -19.55 -15.52
N PHE A 112 -7.71 -19.92 -15.19
CA PHE A 112 -7.29 -20.08 -13.79
C PHE A 112 -7.40 -18.79 -12.98
N TYR A 113 -7.04 -17.65 -13.55
CA TYR A 113 -7.26 -16.36 -12.89
C TYR A 113 -8.76 -16.10 -12.65
N TYR A 114 -9.58 -16.35 -13.65
CA TYR A 114 -11.01 -16.14 -13.53
C TYR A 114 -11.67 -17.02 -12.46
N ILE A 115 -11.32 -18.30 -12.37
CA ILE A 115 -11.89 -19.20 -11.36
C ILE A 115 -11.32 -18.96 -9.95
N ALA A 116 -10.12 -18.40 -9.84
CA ALA A 116 -9.56 -18.03 -8.55
C ALA A 116 -10.33 -16.87 -7.92
N ASN A 117 -10.64 -15.83 -8.71
CA ASN A 117 -11.37 -14.66 -8.25
C ASN A 117 -12.45 -14.26 -9.28
N PRO A 118 -13.57 -14.98 -9.34
CA PRO A 118 -14.64 -14.66 -10.26
C PRO A 118 -15.35 -13.37 -9.84
N PRO A 119 -15.78 -12.51 -10.79
CA PRO A 119 -16.42 -11.23 -10.51
C PRO A 119 -17.90 -11.39 -10.15
N PHE A 120 -18.26 -12.33 -9.28
CA PHE A 120 -19.64 -12.59 -8.91
C PHE A 120 -20.10 -11.63 -7.80
N ILE A 121 -21.38 -11.24 -7.85
CA ILE A 121 -22.00 -10.42 -6.83
C ILE A 121 -21.90 -11.13 -5.47
N GLY A 122 -21.41 -10.43 -4.46
CA GLY A 122 -21.22 -10.98 -3.11
C GLY A 122 -19.84 -11.61 -2.87
N TYR A 123 -19.00 -11.74 -3.90
CA TYR A 123 -17.58 -12.07 -3.73
C TYR A 123 -16.80 -10.78 -3.53
N SER A 124 -16.23 -10.61 -2.36
CA SER A 124 -15.49 -9.39 -1.97
C SER A 124 -14.07 -9.34 -2.53
N GLY A 125 -13.84 -9.86 -3.70
CA GLY A 125 -12.58 -9.75 -4.42
C GLY A 125 -12.52 -8.45 -5.20
N GLU A 126 -12.32 -7.31 -4.54
CA GLU A 126 -11.97 -6.04 -5.19
C GLU A 126 -10.50 -6.02 -5.66
N ALA A 127 -9.90 -7.18 -5.93
CA ALA A 127 -8.51 -7.28 -6.37
C ALA A 127 -8.26 -6.67 -7.76
N THR A 128 -9.30 -6.22 -8.44
CA THR A 128 -9.18 -5.49 -9.69
C THR A 128 -9.99 -4.21 -9.58
N GLY A 129 -9.34 -3.06 -9.47
CA GLY A 129 -9.97 -1.74 -9.60
C GLY A 129 -10.61 -1.48 -10.98
N GLU A 130 -10.76 -2.52 -11.80
CA GLU A 130 -11.47 -2.51 -13.08
C GLU A 130 -12.91 -2.97 -12.85
N GLY A 131 -13.86 -2.20 -13.39
CA GLY A 131 -15.29 -2.50 -13.31
C GLY A 131 -15.59 -3.93 -13.75
N HIS A 132 -16.36 -4.64 -12.94
CA HIS A 132 -16.90 -5.94 -13.28
C HIS A 132 -18.34 -5.75 -13.75
N TYR A 133 -18.65 -6.39 -14.86
CA TYR A 133 -19.97 -6.35 -15.49
C TYR A 133 -20.71 -7.66 -15.19
N LEU A 134 -21.11 -7.85 -13.94
CA LEU A 134 -21.72 -9.07 -13.40
C LEU A 134 -20.74 -10.26 -13.45
N ILE A 135 -20.83 -11.07 -14.50
CA ILE A 135 -19.97 -12.25 -14.73
C ILE A 135 -18.86 -11.98 -15.75
N VAL A 136 -18.90 -10.85 -16.44
CA VAL A 136 -17.91 -10.50 -17.48
C VAL A 136 -16.89 -9.54 -16.90
N ASN A 137 -15.61 -9.87 -17.06
CA ASN A 137 -14.48 -9.02 -16.72
C ASN A 137 -13.44 -9.05 -17.85
N LYS A 138 -12.37 -8.31 -17.73
CA LYS A 138 -11.27 -8.25 -18.68
C LYS A 138 -10.72 -9.64 -19.02
N GLN A 139 -10.53 -10.50 -18.01
CA GLN A 139 -9.98 -11.85 -18.18
C GLN A 139 -10.86 -12.71 -19.09
N LEU A 140 -12.18 -12.65 -18.92
CA LEU A 140 -13.12 -13.41 -19.73
C LEU A 140 -13.14 -12.91 -21.19
N ILE A 141 -13.08 -11.59 -21.41
CA ILE A 141 -13.03 -10.99 -22.75
C ILE A 141 -11.73 -11.40 -23.45
N GLU A 142 -10.59 -11.27 -22.78
CA GLU A 142 -9.29 -11.65 -23.36
C GLU A 142 -9.18 -13.14 -23.61
N MET A 143 -9.72 -13.97 -22.71
CA MET A 143 -9.81 -15.42 -22.93
C MET A 143 -10.61 -15.75 -24.19
N GLY A 144 -11.75 -15.07 -24.42
CA GLY A 144 -12.53 -15.20 -25.63
C GLY A 144 -11.73 -14.83 -26.89
N LEU A 145 -11.00 -13.73 -26.86
CA LEU A 145 -10.12 -13.32 -27.97
C LEU A 145 -9.01 -14.34 -28.23
N LEU A 146 -8.40 -14.89 -27.19
CA LEU A 146 -7.38 -15.93 -27.31
C LEU A 146 -7.93 -17.23 -27.91
N LEU A 147 -9.13 -17.63 -27.52
CA LEU A 147 -9.80 -18.79 -28.11
C LEU A 147 -10.07 -18.57 -29.60
N VAL A 148 -10.53 -17.38 -30.00
CA VAL A 148 -10.67 -17.02 -31.41
C VAL A 148 -9.34 -17.16 -32.15
N ILE A 149 -8.25 -16.67 -31.61
CA ILE A 149 -6.90 -16.78 -32.21
C ILE A 149 -6.45 -18.25 -32.27
N ALA A 150 -6.75 -19.06 -31.27
CA ALA A 150 -6.35 -20.47 -31.20
C ALA A 150 -7.06 -21.33 -32.27
N PHE A 151 -8.33 -21.05 -32.51
CA PHE A 151 -9.15 -21.89 -33.43
C PHE A 151 -9.15 -21.40 -34.89
N LEU A 152 -8.83 -20.13 -35.13
CA LEU A 152 -8.76 -19.63 -36.51
C LEU A 152 -7.60 -20.23 -37.32
N PRO A 153 -7.73 -20.31 -38.64
CA PRO A 153 -6.67 -20.80 -39.54
C PRO A 153 -5.39 -19.93 -39.44
N ARG A 154 -4.21 -20.58 -39.29
CA ARG A 154 -2.90 -19.89 -39.15
C ARG A 154 -2.58 -18.94 -40.31
N ASN A 155 -3.09 -19.20 -41.50
CA ASN A 155 -2.85 -18.35 -42.66
C ASN A 155 -3.57 -17.00 -42.63
N LEU A 156 -4.45 -16.78 -41.66
CA LEU A 156 -5.11 -15.49 -41.42
C LEU A 156 -4.28 -14.52 -40.60
N PHE A 157 -3.21 -14.98 -39.96
CA PHE A 157 -2.33 -14.15 -39.12
C PHE A 157 -1.00 -13.93 -39.83
N TRP A 158 -0.55 -12.68 -39.88
CA TRP A 158 0.80 -12.35 -40.33
C TRP A 158 1.75 -12.51 -39.14
N GLY A 159 2.89 -13.16 -39.31
CA GLY A 159 3.84 -13.37 -38.24
C GLY A 159 4.88 -14.45 -38.56
N VAL A 160 5.73 -14.73 -37.59
CA VAL A 160 6.88 -15.65 -37.74
C VAL A 160 6.45 -17.07 -38.13
N ASP A 161 5.32 -17.56 -37.59
CA ASP A 161 4.77 -18.88 -37.98
C ASP A 161 4.49 -18.97 -39.49
N ARG A 162 3.92 -17.91 -40.07
CA ARG A 162 3.59 -17.85 -41.51
C ARG A 162 4.89 -17.79 -42.34
N TRP A 163 5.88 -17.06 -41.86
CA TRP A 163 7.19 -16.95 -42.49
C TRP A 163 7.93 -18.29 -42.50
N ILE A 164 8.00 -19.00 -41.35
CA ILE A 164 8.61 -20.34 -41.22
C ILE A 164 7.90 -21.35 -42.16
N MET A 165 6.57 -21.39 -42.13
CA MET A 165 5.82 -22.30 -43.00
C MET A 165 6.08 -22.05 -44.51
N ARG A 166 6.30 -20.79 -44.88
CA ARG A 166 6.61 -20.40 -46.25
C ARG A 166 8.01 -20.86 -46.66
N ILE A 167 9.01 -20.71 -45.80
CA ILE A 167 10.36 -21.23 -46.03
C ILE A 167 10.32 -22.75 -46.18
N TRP A 168 9.56 -23.44 -45.29
CA TRP A 168 9.47 -24.90 -45.32
C TRP A 168 8.79 -25.45 -46.56
N ARG A 169 7.71 -24.82 -47.04
CA ARG A 169 7.06 -25.14 -48.30
C ARG A 169 7.98 -24.91 -49.48
N ARG A 170 8.73 -23.84 -49.53
CA ARG A 170 9.69 -23.56 -50.61
C ARG A 170 10.77 -24.61 -50.74
N ARG A 171 11.35 -25.06 -49.63
CA ARG A 171 12.34 -26.17 -49.66
C ARG A 171 11.74 -27.45 -50.21
N LYS A 172 10.43 -27.60 -50.17
CA LYS A 172 9.71 -28.74 -50.75
C LYS A 172 9.39 -28.54 -52.24
N ASP A 173 9.13 -27.28 -52.64
CA ASP A 173 8.70 -26.93 -54.02
C ASP A 173 9.88 -26.50 -54.92
N GLU A 174 11.11 -26.31 -54.36
CA GLU A 174 12.32 -25.94 -55.11
C GLU A 174 12.79 -27.00 -56.13
N LYS A 175 12.06 -28.10 -56.28
CA LYS A 175 12.28 -29.08 -57.35
C LYS A 175 11.63 -28.74 -58.67
N ASP A 176 10.74 -27.72 -58.70
CA ASP A 176 10.01 -27.36 -59.90
C ASP A 176 9.91 -25.84 -60.12
N ALA A 177 10.77 -25.31 -61.02
CA ALA A 177 10.59 -24.22 -61.98
C ALA A 177 10.32 -22.73 -61.63
N ASN A 178 11.03 -21.87 -62.36
CA ASN A 178 10.82 -20.43 -62.75
C ASN A 178 11.02 -19.34 -61.67
N HIS A 179 12.21 -18.74 -61.73
CA HIS A 179 12.84 -17.91 -60.71
C HIS A 179 12.46 -16.41 -60.58
N VAL A 180 11.92 -15.73 -61.61
CA VAL A 180 11.94 -14.24 -61.63
C VAL A 180 10.67 -13.59 -61.07
N ALA A 181 9.48 -14.08 -61.34
CA ALA A 181 8.22 -13.51 -60.82
C ALA A 181 7.99 -13.77 -59.34
N VAL A 182 8.65 -14.77 -58.78
CA VAL A 182 8.54 -15.21 -57.39
C VAL A 182 9.25 -14.24 -56.39
N VAL A 183 10.34 -13.55 -56.78
CA VAL A 183 11.17 -12.76 -55.87
C VAL A 183 10.46 -11.47 -55.38
N GLN A 184 9.73 -10.76 -56.20
CA GLN A 184 9.04 -9.51 -55.78
C GLN A 184 7.83 -9.76 -54.89
N SER A 185 7.05 -10.82 -55.19
CA SER A 185 5.92 -11.23 -54.29
C SER A 185 6.37 -11.68 -52.92
N VAL A 186 7.55 -12.29 -52.83
CA VAL A 186 8.18 -12.80 -51.60
C VAL A 186 8.57 -11.68 -50.68
N ARG A 187 9.25 -10.66 -51.19
CA ARG A 187 9.73 -9.52 -50.38
C ARG A 187 8.55 -8.77 -49.74
N ARG A 188 7.48 -8.54 -50.48
CA ARG A 188 6.26 -7.88 -49.97
C ARG A 188 5.57 -8.71 -48.88
N GLU A 189 5.51 -10.02 -49.03
CA GLU A 189 4.91 -10.90 -48.05
C GLU A 189 5.79 -11.10 -46.79
N MET A 190 7.11 -11.11 -46.92
CA MET A 190 8.02 -11.10 -45.78
C MET A 190 7.85 -9.83 -44.92
N LEU A 191 7.69 -8.67 -45.55
CA LEU A 191 7.46 -7.42 -44.81
C LEU A 191 6.14 -7.48 -44.01
N LYS A 192 5.11 -8.12 -44.53
CA LYS A 192 3.85 -8.35 -43.78
C LYS A 192 4.08 -9.24 -42.55
N ASP A 193 4.86 -10.31 -42.69
CA ASP A 193 5.10 -11.26 -41.60
C ASP A 193 5.98 -10.66 -40.50
N LEU A 194 6.77 -9.62 -40.82
CA LEU A 194 7.60 -8.85 -39.88
C LEU A 194 6.92 -7.61 -39.30
N ILE A 195 5.61 -7.43 -39.52
CA ILE A 195 4.85 -6.24 -39.07
C ILE A 195 4.90 -6.03 -37.55
N ALA A 196 5.15 -7.09 -36.78
CA ALA A 196 5.30 -6.99 -35.33
C ALA A 196 6.58 -6.26 -34.88
N LEU A 197 7.63 -6.17 -35.71
CA LEU A 197 8.90 -5.54 -35.33
C LEU A 197 8.81 -4.04 -35.01
N PRO A 198 8.09 -3.20 -35.81
CA PRO A 198 7.86 -1.81 -35.44
C PRO A 198 7.12 -1.66 -34.10
N PHE A 199 6.13 -2.53 -33.85
CA PHE A 199 5.42 -2.52 -32.56
C PHE A 199 6.32 -2.95 -31.40
N LEU A 200 7.23 -3.92 -31.59
CA LEU A 200 8.22 -4.29 -30.60
C LEU A 200 9.19 -3.14 -30.32
N GLY A 201 9.59 -2.40 -31.34
CA GLY A 201 10.37 -1.16 -31.20
C GLY A 201 9.61 -0.12 -30.39
N GLY A 202 8.32 0.10 -30.69
CA GLY A 202 7.42 0.96 -29.93
C GLY A 202 7.26 0.52 -28.48
N PHE A 203 7.08 -0.78 -28.24
CA PHE A 203 6.99 -1.36 -26.89
C PHE A 203 8.28 -1.10 -26.10
N SER A 204 9.43 -1.40 -26.68
CA SER A 204 10.73 -1.21 -26.02
C SER A 204 10.99 0.27 -25.74
N TRP A 205 10.62 1.16 -26.68
CA TRP A 205 10.72 2.60 -26.50
C TRP A 205 9.75 3.10 -25.41
N ALA A 206 8.51 2.65 -25.39
CA ALA A 206 7.53 2.97 -24.35
C ALA A 206 8.01 2.51 -22.97
N LEU A 207 8.52 1.28 -22.87
CA LEU A 207 9.08 0.74 -21.63
C LEU A 207 10.30 1.54 -21.14
N ALA A 208 11.21 1.90 -22.03
CA ALA A 208 12.38 2.71 -21.70
C ALA A 208 12.03 4.14 -21.27
N ASN A 209 10.91 4.68 -21.77
CA ASN A 209 10.42 6.00 -21.42
C ASN A 209 9.27 5.97 -20.41
N LYS A 210 8.91 4.82 -19.84
CA LYS A 210 7.83 4.67 -18.87
C LYS A 210 7.90 5.73 -17.77
N ARG A 211 9.09 5.95 -17.19
CA ARG A 211 9.31 6.95 -16.13
C ARG A 211 8.99 8.39 -16.56
N LYS A 212 9.04 8.72 -17.85
CA LYS A 212 8.67 10.06 -18.35
C LYS A 212 7.16 10.25 -18.48
N TRP A 213 6.40 9.15 -18.52
CA TRP A 213 4.95 9.14 -18.66
C TRP A 213 4.24 8.74 -17.37
N GLU A 214 5.01 8.36 -16.35
CA GLU A 214 4.48 8.12 -15.01
C GLU A 214 3.88 9.43 -14.48
N SER A 215 2.81 9.33 -13.70
CA SER A 215 2.23 10.48 -13.05
C SER A 215 3.26 11.15 -12.14
N TYR A 216 3.02 12.42 -11.82
CA TYR A 216 3.87 13.16 -10.88
C TYR A 216 4.05 12.40 -9.55
N GLU A 217 3.02 11.74 -9.10
CA GLU A 217 3.01 10.91 -7.89
C GLU A 217 3.91 9.68 -8.04
N GLU A 218 3.77 8.94 -9.15
CA GLU A 218 4.63 7.78 -9.45
C GLU A 218 6.11 8.18 -9.58
N LEU A 219 6.39 9.29 -10.24
CA LEU A 219 7.76 9.82 -10.38
C LEU A 219 8.36 10.19 -9.02
N ASN A 220 7.57 10.79 -8.13
CA ASN A 220 8.03 11.16 -6.79
C ASN A 220 8.22 9.95 -5.88
N LEU A 221 7.33 8.97 -5.96
CA LEU A 221 7.42 7.73 -5.18
C LEU A 221 8.63 6.87 -5.60
N VAL A 222 8.92 6.82 -6.90
CA VAL A 222 9.99 5.96 -7.44
C VAL A 222 11.35 6.66 -7.49
N SER A 223 11.39 7.97 -7.74
CA SER A 223 12.66 8.66 -8.00
C SER A 223 13.32 9.29 -6.78
N GLY A 224 12.60 9.48 -5.69
CA GLY A 224 13.10 10.18 -4.49
C GLY A 224 13.55 11.64 -4.75
N LYS A 225 13.30 12.16 -5.95
CA LYS A 225 13.66 13.52 -6.35
C LYS A 225 12.40 14.26 -6.75
N SER A 226 11.81 14.94 -5.81
CA SER A 226 10.72 15.88 -6.09
C SER A 226 11.29 17.05 -6.92
N ARG A 227 10.97 17.08 -8.20
CA ARG A 227 11.15 18.26 -9.02
C ARG A 227 9.85 19.05 -9.00
N VAL A 228 9.70 19.91 -8.01
CA VAL A 228 8.58 20.85 -7.97
C VAL A 228 8.92 22.01 -8.92
N ASP A 229 8.13 22.19 -9.96
CA ASP A 229 8.33 23.27 -10.94
C ASP A 229 8.07 24.66 -10.35
N ALA A 230 7.37 24.74 -9.24
CA ALA A 230 7.08 25.96 -8.51
C ALA A 230 7.61 25.89 -7.09
N ILE A 231 8.85 26.29 -6.87
CA ILE A 231 9.41 26.48 -5.55
C ILE A 231 9.07 27.89 -5.09
N SER A 232 8.12 28.00 -4.13
CA SER A 232 8.02 29.24 -3.37
C SER A 232 9.21 29.30 -2.41
N GLY A 233 9.68 30.49 -2.06
CA GLY A 233 10.83 30.66 -1.14
C GLY A 233 10.66 30.04 0.25
N ALA A 234 9.44 29.55 0.58
CA ALA A 234 9.10 28.83 1.81
C ALA A 234 9.06 27.31 1.63
N THR A 235 9.19 26.79 0.42
CA THR A 235 9.07 25.35 0.15
C THR A 235 10.39 24.66 0.46
N LYS A 236 10.41 23.79 1.46
CA LYS A 236 11.53 22.88 1.72
C LYS A 236 11.40 21.70 0.77
N MET A 237 12.44 21.46 -0.03
CA MET A 237 12.55 20.21 -0.77
C MET A 237 12.94 19.10 0.23
N VAL A 238 12.12 18.08 0.32
CA VAL A 238 12.39 16.90 1.14
C VAL A 238 12.68 15.76 0.18
N GLU A 239 13.90 15.22 0.23
CA GLU A 239 14.22 13.97 -0.43
C GLU A 239 13.80 12.81 0.50
N PHE A 240 13.00 11.88 -0.03
CA PHE A 240 12.59 10.69 0.70
C PHE A 240 13.50 9.52 0.34
N ALA A 241 14.03 8.84 1.35
CA ALA A 241 14.91 7.68 1.19
C ALA A 241 14.13 6.50 0.58
N LYS A 242 14.78 5.75 -0.31
CA LYS A 242 14.28 4.49 -0.85
C LYS A 242 14.62 3.34 0.08
N LEU A 243 13.94 2.19 -0.09
CA LEU A 243 14.22 0.98 0.71
C LEU A 243 15.69 0.51 0.58
N THR A 244 16.33 0.74 -0.58
CA THR A 244 17.76 0.48 -0.80
C THR A 244 18.70 1.39 -0.01
N GLU A 245 18.17 2.49 0.54
CA GLU A 245 18.90 3.47 1.34
C GLU A 245 18.62 3.32 2.84
N LEU A 246 17.96 2.22 3.22
CA LEU A 246 17.72 1.88 4.62
C LEU A 246 19.05 1.62 5.34
N LYS A 247 19.34 2.42 6.39
CA LYS A 247 20.60 2.33 7.15
C LYS A 247 20.58 1.23 8.22
N GLY A 248 19.38 0.78 8.62
CA GLY A 248 19.21 -0.26 9.62
C GLY A 248 17.74 -0.45 9.98
N LYS A 249 17.40 -1.63 10.51
CA LYS A 249 16.04 -1.88 10.98
C LYS A 249 15.78 -1.19 12.32
N VAL A 250 14.56 -0.68 12.49
CA VAL A 250 14.13 -0.06 13.73
C VAL A 250 14.27 -1.07 14.89
N PRO A 251 15.00 -0.73 15.96
CA PRO A 251 15.13 -1.60 17.13
C PRO A 251 13.83 -1.69 17.93
N THR A 252 13.73 -2.71 18.78
CA THR A 252 12.56 -2.96 19.62
C THR A 252 12.84 -2.66 21.09
N GLY A 253 11.79 -2.32 21.84
CA GLY A 253 11.71 -2.40 23.28
C GLY A 253 10.65 -3.45 23.66
N GLU A 254 10.33 -3.56 24.95
CA GLU A 254 9.41 -4.55 25.45
C GLU A 254 8.38 -3.95 26.40
N ILE A 255 7.11 -4.28 26.21
CA ILE A 255 6.03 -3.98 27.15
C ILE A 255 5.31 -5.29 27.47
N LYS A 256 5.32 -5.72 28.72
CA LYS A 256 4.61 -6.92 29.21
C LYS A 256 4.91 -8.17 28.35
N GLY A 257 6.16 -8.38 27.96
CA GLY A 257 6.60 -9.53 27.15
C GLY A 257 6.44 -9.35 25.63
N HIS A 258 5.78 -8.30 25.17
CA HIS A 258 5.65 -8.00 23.75
C HIS A 258 6.81 -7.14 23.25
N LYS A 259 7.49 -7.62 22.21
CA LYS A 259 8.52 -6.82 21.51
C LYS A 259 7.84 -5.81 20.60
N ILE A 260 8.06 -4.53 20.84
CA ILE A 260 7.45 -3.40 20.13
C ILE A 260 8.56 -2.57 19.50
N SER A 261 8.45 -2.25 18.21
CA SER A 261 9.41 -1.37 17.54
C SER A 261 9.42 0.02 18.18
N ARG A 262 10.62 0.59 18.40
CA ARG A 262 10.77 1.94 18.98
C ARG A 262 10.06 3.02 18.19
N LEU A 263 9.92 2.85 16.87
CA LEU A 263 9.02 3.61 16.02
C LEU A 263 7.77 2.78 15.75
N ILE A 264 6.61 3.30 16.16
CA ILE A 264 5.29 2.68 15.99
C ILE A 264 4.58 3.40 14.84
N PHE A 265 3.95 2.64 13.95
CA PHE A 265 3.15 3.22 12.87
C PHE A 265 1.82 3.75 13.39
N GLY A 266 1.59 5.06 13.24
CA GLY A 266 0.35 5.73 13.62
C GLY A 266 -0.69 5.72 12.51
N GLY A 267 -1.86 5.19 12.76
CA GLY A 267 -2.92 4.99 11.77
C GLY A 267 -3.70 6.23 11.33
N GLY A 268 -3.41 7.41 11.88
CA GLY A 268 -4.19 8.63 11.59
C GLY A 268 -4.25 8.98 10.10
N ILE A 269 -3.13 8.86 9.38
CA ILE A 269 -3.06 9.14 7.93
C ILE A 269 -3.85 8.09 7.15
N VAL A 270 -3.59 6.81 7.36
CA VAL A 270 -4.24 5.74 6.58
C VAL A 270 -5.73 5.59 6.88
N SER A 271 -6.19 6.05 8.03
CA SER A 271 -7.62 6.08 8.39
C SER A 271 -8.36 7.35 7.95
N GLY A 272 -7.65 8.32 7.36
CA GLY A 272 -8.23 9.59 6.91
C GLY A 272 -8.56 10.58 8.03
N TYR A 273 -8.07 10.36 9.25
CA TYR A 273 -8.27 11.23 10.42
C TYR A 273 -7.00 11.99 10.82
N ALA A 274 -6.10 12.22 9.88
CA ALA A 274 -4.89 12.96 10.14
C ALA A 274 -5.19 14.45 10.35
N HIS A 275 -4.40 15.06 11.22
CA HIS A 275 -4.48 16.51 11.44
C HIS A 275 -3.98 17.26 10.21
N SER A 276 -4.70 18.30 9.83
CA SER A 276 -4.49 19.10 8.63
C SER A 276 -3.88 20.47 8.88
N ARG A 277 -3.66 20.85 10.14
CA ARG A 277 -3.22 22.19 10.54
C ARG A 277 -4.02 23.32 9.88
N ASP A 278 -5.35 23.22 9.92
CA ASP A 278 -6.32 24.14 9.36
C ASP A 278 -6.39 24.18 7.82
N LEU A 279 -5.64 23.33 7.11
CA LEU A 279 -5.70 23.23 5.66
C LEU A 279 -6.87 22.33 5.25
N ILE A 280 -8.00 22.94 4.92
CA ILE A 280 -9.29 22.25 4.69
C ILE A 280 -9.27 21.19 3.58
N TYR A 281 -8.33 21.26 2.65
CA TYR A 281 -8.20 20.31 1.54
C TYR A 281 -7.34 19.08 1.88
N VAL A 282 -6.59 19.10 2.97
CA VAL A 282 -5.62 18.02 3.31
C VAL A 282 -6.34 16.72 3.66
N SER A 283 -7.40 16.77 4.49
CA SER A 283 -8.14 15.55 4.85
C SER A 283 -8.76 14.84 3.64
N PRO A 284 -9.45 15.54 2.70
CA PRO A 284 -9.90 14.91 1.46
C PRO A 284 -8.78 14.33 0.59
N LEU A 285 -7.62 15.00 0.50
CA LEU A 285 -6.47 14.49 -0.23
C LEU A 285 -5.90 13.21 0.40
N ILE A 286 -5.76 13.19 1.72
CA ILE A 286 -5.29 12.02 2.46
C ILE A 286 -6.24 10.84 2.25
N GLN A 287 -7.55 11.06 2.29
CA GLN A 287 -8.54 10.01 2.04
C GLN A 287 -8.49 9.50 0.59
N ALA A 288 -8.33 10.38 -0.38
CA ALA A 288 -8.20 10.01 -1.78
C ALA A 288 -6.91 9.23 -2.08
N TYR A 289 -5.81 9.56 -1.40
CA TYR A 289 -4.53 8.88 -1.55
C TYR A 289 -4.53 7.48 -0.95
N ASN A 290 -5.10 7.31 0.24
CA ASN A 290 -5.04 6.07 1.01
C ASN A 290 -6.19 5.11 0.67
N ASN A 291 -6.19 4.57 -0.54
CA ASN A 291 -7.05 3.43 -0.85
C ASN A 291 -6.54 2.14 -0.17
N ASP A 292 -7.36 1.09 -0.14
CA ASP A 292 -7.04 -0.18 0.53
C ASP A 292 -5.67 -0.73 0.13
N GLU A 293 -5.32 -0.73 -1.16
CA GLU A 293 -4.05 -1.28 -1.66
C GLU A 293 -2.86 -0.42 -1.21
N LYS A 294 -3.01 0.91 -1.26
CA LYS A 294 -1.96 1.82 -0.78
C LYS A 294 -1.70 1.65 0.72
N VAL A 295 -2.75 1.44 1.50
CA VAL A 295 -2.60 1.17 2.94
C VAL A 295 -1.86 -0.15 3.17
N LEU A 296 -2.18 -1.19 2.42
CA LEU A 296 -1.51 -2.49 2.54
C LEU A 296 -0.04 -2.43 2.09
N GLU A 297 0.26 -1.68 1.03
CA GLU A 297 1.64 -1.40 0.62
C GLU A 297 2.42 -0.66 1.72
N THR A 298 1.79 0.34 2.34
CA THR A 298 2.36 1.07 3.48
C THR A 298 2.70 0.15 4.64
N PHE A 299 1.83 -0.80 4.98
CA PHE A 299 2.09 -1.79 6.03
C PHE A 299 3.26 -2.71 5.69
N ASN A 300 3.36 -3.17 4.44
CA ASN A 300 4.49 -3.99 3.99
C ASN A 300 5.82 -3.23 4.06
N LEU A 301 5.82 -1.92 3.75
CA LEU A 301 7.00 -1.08 3.92
C LEU A 301 7.38 -0.93 5.39
N CYS A 302 6.41 -0.80 6.30
CA CYS A 302 6.66 -0.79 7.74
C CYS A 302 7.41 -2.06 8.18
N GLU A 303 6.94 -3.23 7.77
CA GLU A 303 7.63 -4.50 8.08
C GLU A 303 9.05 -4.55 7.51
N ALA A 304 9.23 -4.07 6.28
CA ALA A 304 10.52 -4.07 5.61
C ALA A 304 11.58 -3.25 6.36
N VAL A 305 11.19 -2.14 6.99
CA VAL A 305 12.10 -1.28 7.76
C VAL A 305 12.25 -1.70 9.23
N GLY A 306 11.53 -2.74 9.68
CA GLY A 306 11.60 -3.25 11.06
C GLY A 306 10.57 -2.64 12.01
N ILE A 307 9.61 -1.86 11.52
CA ILE A 307 8.42 -1.49 12.30
C ILE A 307 7.55 -2.74 12.40
N ASN A 308 7.27 -3.19 13.61
CA ASN A 308 6.48 -4.40 13.87
C ASN A 308 5.15 -4.13 14.56
N THR A 309 4.85 -2.86 14.87
CA THR A 309 3.65 -2.49 15.62
C THR A 309 2.99 -1.27 15.00
N MET A 310 1.67 -1.34 14.89
CA MET A 310 0.82 -0.25 14.40
C MET A 310 -0.28 0.08 15.41
N VAL A 311 -0.70 1.33 15.38
CA VAL A 311 -1.86 1.85 16.09
C VAL A 311 -2.96 2.14 15.08
N LEU A 312 -4.11 1.49 15.18
CA LEU A 312 -5.27 1.75 14.33
C LEU A 312 -6.52 1.96 15.17
N ARG A 313 -7.41 2.80 14.69
CA ARG A 313 -8.75 2.97 15.28
C ARG A 313 -9.58 1.71 15.14
N VAL A 314 -10.51 1.55 16.09
CA VAL A 314 -11.61 0.58 15.97
C VAL A 314 -12.73 1.22 15.17
N ASP A 315 -12.71 1.00 13.86
CA ASP A 315 -13.81 1.36 12.96
C ASP A 315 -13.93 0.33 11.83
N ASN A 316 -15.09 0.29 11.18
CA ASN A 316 -15.40 -0.74 10.18
C ASN A 316 -14.40 -0.77 9.02
N ASN A 317 -13.90 0.37 8.58
CA ASN A 317 -12.95 0.43 7.48
C ASN A 317 -11.58 -0.14 7.87
N MET A 318 -11.05 0.30 9.01
CA MET A 318 -9.76 -0.19 9.51
C MET A 318 -9.82 -1.67 9.88
N LEU A 319 -10.91 -2.16 10.45
CA LEU A 319 -11.11 -3.59 10.71
C LEU A 319 -11.18 -4.42 9.41
N LYS A 320 -11.81 -3.90 8.35
CA LYS A 320 -11.82 -4.54 7.03
C LYS A 320 -10.39 -4.63 6.47
N ILE A 321 -9.63 -3.54 6.51
CA ILE A 321 -8.24 -3.49 6.04
C ILE A 321 -7.36 -4.43 6.87
N LEU A 322 -7.50 -4.43 8.19
CA LEU A 322 -6.76 -5.32 9.07
C LEU A 322 -7.01 -6.81 8.74
N LYS A 323 -8.28 -7.18 8.46
CA LYS A 323 -8.62 -8.53 8.02
C LYS A 323 -7.98 -8.86 6.67
N LYS A 324 -7.99 -7.94 5.70
CA LYS A 324 -7.29 -8.10 4.40
C LYS A 324 -5.78 -8.28 4.60
N TYR A 325 -5.18 -7.45 5.44
CA TYR A 325 -3.75 -7.49 5.74
C TYR A 325 -3.32 -8.83 6.36
N ARG A 326 -4.07 -9.32 7.34
CA ARG A 326 -3.79 -10.63 7.98
C ARG A 326 -3.98 -11.80 7.01
N LYS A 327 -4.97 -11.74 6.12
CA LYS A 327 -5.12 -12.74 5.04
C LYS A 327 -3.89 -12.78 4.13
N ARG A 328 -3.21 -11.66 3.92
CA ARG A 328 -1.95 -11.56 3.16
C ARG A 328 -0.71 -11.91 4.02
N ARG A 329 -0.91 -12.51 5.21
CA ARG A 329 0.15 -12.87 6.17
C ARG A 329 0.93 -11.69 6.73
N GLY A 330 0.32 -10.53 6.79
CA GLY A 330 0.91 -9.37 7.44
C GLY A 330 1.15 -9.63 8.94
N THR A 331 2.31 -9.19 9.44
CA THR A 331 2.82 -9.54 10.78
C THR A 331 2.79 -8.39 11.77
N LEU A 332 2.40 -7.17 11.35
CA LEU A 332 2.31 -6.03 12.26
C LEU A 332 1.35 -6.32 13.41
N GLN A 333 1.85 -6.13 14.61
CA GLN A 333 1.06 -6.17 15.84
C GLN A 333 0.14 -4.95 15.91
N TRP A 334 -1.07 -5.12 16.40
CA TRP A 334 -2.05 -4.06 16.45
C TRP A 334 -2.34 -3.64 17.89
N ILE A 335 -2.09 -2.37 18.20
CA ILE A 335 -2.60 -1.69 19.39
C ILE A 335 -3.85 -0.91 18.96
N ALA A 336 -4.99 -1.26 19.52
CA ALA A 336 -6.28 -0.68 19.17
C ALA A 336 -6.50 0.67 19.85
N GLN A 337 -6.88 1.68 19.07
CA GLN A 337 -7.38 2.95 19.59
C GLN A 337 -8.88 2.85 19.81
N CYS A 338 -9.29 2.77 21.06
CA CYS A 338 -10.69 2.66 21.45
C CYS A 338 -11.25 3.99 21.96
N ARG A 339 -12.50 4.23 21.65
CA ARG A 339 -13.28 5.34 22.22
C ARG A 339 -14.19 4.85 23.32
N ILE A 340 -14.40 5.71 24.32
CA ILE A 340 -15.34 5.43 25.41
C ILE A 340 -16.19 6.67 25.73
N THR A 341 -17.38 6.44 26.22
CA THR A 341 -18.21 7.46 26.86
C THR A 341 -18.45 7.09 28.31
N GLU A 342 -19.05 7.98 29.08
CA GLU A 342 -19.40 7.72 30.47
C GLU A 342 -20.41 6.57 30.59
N GLU A 343 -21.37 6.52 29.66
CA GLU A 343 -22.45 5.53 29.62
C GLU A 343 -22.04 4.22 29.00
N ASN A 344 -21.08 4.24 28.08
CA ASN A 344 -20.72 3.07 27.28
C ASN A 344 -19.21 2.97 27.00
N ILE A 345 -18.57 2.05 27.70
CA ILE A 345 -17.11 1.81 27.57
C ILE A 345 -16.78 0.60 26.68
N ASN A 346 -17.76 -0.25 26.35
CA ASN A 346 -17.52 -1.60 25.87
C ASN A 346 -17.30 -1.74 24.36
N PRO A 347 -18.03 -1.07 23.45
CA PRO A 347 -18.13 -1.49 22.04
C PRO A 347 -16.78 -1.57 21.32
N ASP A 348 -15.94 -0.54 21.47
CA ASP A 348 -14.64 -0.52 20.81
C ASP A 348 -13.67 -1.50 21.47
N ILE A 349 -13.76 -1.67 22.80
CA ILE A 349 -12.93 -2.62 23.54
C ILE A 349 -13.25 -4.05 23.13
N ASP A 350 -14.54 -4.41 23.07
CA ASP A 350 -14.98 -5.73 22.64
C ASP A 350 -14.55 -6.02 21.20
N ALA A 351 -14.79 -5.08 20.30
CA ALA A 351 -14.39 -5.19 18.91
C ALA A 351 -12.84 -5.32 18.76
N ALA A 352 -12.06 -4.63 19.59
CA ALA A 352 -10.61 -4.76 19.59
C ALA A 352 -10.18 -6.18 20.02
N ILE A 353 -10.74 -6.69 21.09
CA ILE A 353 -10.46 -8.05 21.61
C ILE A 353 -10.87 -9.11 20.58
N GLU A 354 -12.09 -9.04 20.05
CA GLU A 354 -12.61 -9.99 19.06
C GLU A 354 -11.78 -10.02 17.77
N ASN A 355 -11.22 -8.88 17.38
CA ASN A 355 -10.36 -8.80 16.20
C ASN A 355 -8.86 -8.95 16.52
N GLY A 356 -8.50 -9.46 17.72
CA GLY A 356 -7.15 -9.87 18.07
C GLY A 356 -6.16 -8.71 18.21
N ALA A 357 -6.54 -7.65 18.89
CA ALA A 357 -5.62 -6.60 19.30
C ALA A 357 -4.58 -7.15 20.28
N MET A 358 -3.30 -6.83 20.11
CA MET A 358 -2.24 -7.12 21.07
C MET A 358 -2.31 -6.19 22.27
N GLY A 359 -2.81 -4.98 22.05
CA GLY A 359 -3.00 -3.98 23.09
C GLY A 359 -4.17 -3.06 22.81
N ILE A 360 -4.64 -2.40 23.84
CA ILE A 360 -5.73 -1.41 23.78
C ILE A 360 -5.27 -0.13 24.47
N TYR A 361 -5.56 1.00 23.87
CA TYR A 361 -5.50 2.26 24.58
C TYR A 361 -6.75 3.11 24.35
N ILE A 362 -7.13 3.86 25.37
CA ILE A 362 -8.25 4.81 25.26
C ILE A 362 -7.77 6.11 24.65
N GLN A 363 -8.52 6.61 23.67
CA GLN A 363 -8.20 7.80 22.89
C GLN A 363 -8.00 9.03 23.80
N GLY A 364 -7.00 9.86 23.45
CA GLY A 364 -6.62 11.02 24.27
C GLY A 364 -7.72 12.01 24.54
N MET A 365 -8.56 12.32 23.53
CA MET A 365 -9.69 13.25 23.73
C MET A 365 -10.68 12.77 24.78
N ASP A 366 -10.96 11.47 24.82
CA ASP A 366 -11.89 10.90 25.81
C ASP A 366 -11.25 10.91 27.20
N CYS A 367 -9.95 10.59 27.30
CA CYS A 367 -9.21 10.67 28.57
C CYS A 367 -9.14 12.11 29.09
N ASP A 368 -8.76 13.07 28.22
CA ASP A 368 -8.65 14.49 28.59
C ASP A 368 -10.00 15.02 29.10
N ARG A 369 -11.10 14.72 28.38
CA ARG A 369 -12.45 15.13 28.76
C ARG A 369 -12.87 14.54 30.11
N LEU A 370 -12.71 13.23 30.28
CA LEU A 370 -13.13 12.56 31.51
C LEU A 370 -12.33 13.03 32.73
N VAL A 371 -11.03 13.31 32.60
CA VAL A 371 -10.23 13.88 33.70
C VAL A 371 -10.62 15.32 33.98
N ARG A 372 -10.81 16.15 32.96
CA ARG A 372 -11.29 17.52 33.12
C ARG A 372 -12.63 17.58 33.86
N ASP A 373 -13.53 16.66 33.54
CA ASP A 373 -14.86 16.58 34.15
C ASP A 373 -14.87 15.83 35.51
N ASN A 374 -13.68 15.55 36.09
CA ASN A 374 -13.49 14.80 37.35
C ASN A 374 -14.12 13.39 37.34
N LYS A 375 -14.14 12.74 36.17
CA LYS A 375 -14.74 11.40 35.96
C LYS A 375 -13.67 10.30 35.81
N ILE A 376 -12.60 10.37 36.58
CA ILE A 376 -11.50 9.39 36.57
C ILE A 376 -12.01 7.95 36.82
N GLY A 377 -13.12 7.78 37.57
CA GLY A 377 -13.74 6.49 37.81
C GLY A 377 -14.25 5.79 36.54
N VAL A 378 -14.54 6.51 35.44
CA VAL A 378 -14.89 5.90 34.15
C VAL A 378 -13.64 5.27 33.53
N LEU A 379 -12.49 5.93 33.63
CA LEU A 379 -11.22 5.39 33.17
C LEU A 379 -10.82 4.15 33.98
N ALA A 380 -11.02 4.16 35.30
CA ALA A 380 -10.78 2.99 36.14
C ALA A 380 -11.64 1.79 35.72
N ARG A 381 -12.94 1.99 35.47
CA ARG A 381 -13.84 0.95 34.95
C ARG A 381 -13.37 0.41 33.59
N ALA A 382 -12.88 1.27 32.71
CA ALA A 382 -12.35 0.84 31.41
C ALA A 382 -11.12 -0.07 31.58
N VAL A 383 -10.20 0.26 32.48
CA VAL A 383 -9.05 -0.62 32.81
C VAL A 383 -9.51 -1.95 33.35
N GLU A 384 -10.41 -1.96 34.35
CA GLU A 384 -10.96 -3.18 34.92
C GLU A 384 -11.63 -4.05 33.85
N TYR A 385 -12.39 -3.42 32.95
CA TYR A 385 -13.06 -4.12 31.85
C TYR A 385 -12.06 -4.76 30.89
N ILE A 386 -11.01 -4.02 30.46
CA ILE A 386 -9.95 -4.53 29.60
C ILE A 386 -9.22 -5.71 30.29
N ARG A 387 -8.88 -5.59 31.56
CA ARG A 387 -8.20 -6.64 32.33
C ARG A 387 -9.06 -7.90 32.46
N LYS A 388 -10.35 -7.73 32.71
CA LYS A 388 -11.30 -8.84 32.89
C LYS A 388 -11.59 -9.59 31.60
N HIS A 389 -11.69 -8.91 30.47
CA HIS A 389 -12.13 -9.50 29.20
C HIS A 389 -10.97 -9.74 28.21
N GLY A 390 -9.79 -9.17 28.48
CA GLY A 390 -8.59 -9.46 27.72
C GLY A 390 -8.20 -10.94 27.85
N GLN A 391 -8.06 -11.61 26.72
CA GLN A 391 -7.64 -13.01 26.70
C GLN A 391 -6.19 -13.12 27.18
N ASN A 392 -5.96 -13.90 28.27
CA ASN A 392 -4.61 -14.26 28.76
C ASN A 392 -3.76 -13.10 29.26
N ASP A 393 -3.96 -12.50 30.38
CA ASP A 393 -3.08 -11.52 31.07
C ASP A 393 -1.99 -10.75 30.24
N GLN A 394 -1.88 -11.04 28.95
CA GLN A 394 -0.90 -10.48 28.02
C GLN A 394 -1.38 -9.23 27.29
N LEU A 395 -2.70 -8.96 27.26
CA LEU A 395 -3.22 -7.77 26.60
C LEU A 395 -2.68 -6.52 27.29
N ILE A 396 -1.93 -5.70 26.56
CA ILE A 396 -1.41 -4.44 27.12
C ILE A 396 -2.51 -3.37 27.12
N CYS A 397 -2.56 -2.60 28.20
CA CYS A 397 -3.53 -1.54 28.41
C CYS A 397 -2.85 -0.20 28.63
N GLY A 398 -3.27 0.83 27.92
CA GLY A 398 -2.74 2.17 28.07
C GLY A 398 -3.76 3.26 27.88
N PHE A 399 -3.39 4.47 28.21
CA PHE A 399 -4.19 5.67 27.93
C PHE A 399 -3.40 6.67 27.11
N ALA A 400 -4.09 7.33 26.17
CA ALA A 400 -3.53 8.48 25.50
C ALA A 400 -3.91 9.78 26.22
N ALA A 401 -3.09 10.80 26.06
CA ALA A 401 -3.31 12.10 26.69
C ALA A 401 -2.69 13.23 25.86
N HIS A 402 -3.44 14.29 25.66
CA HIS A 402 -2.91 15.57 25.23
C HIS A 402 -2.51 16.41 26.45
N ASP A 403 -3.39 16.43 27.45
CA ASP A 403 -3.16 17.10 28.72
C ASP A 403 -2.35 16.20 29.67
N LEU A 404 -1.32 16.76 30.31
CA LEU A 404 -0.50 16.04 31.28
C LEU A 404 -1.29 15.61 32.52
N ARG A 405 -2.39 16.30 32.86
CA ARG A 405 -3.27 15.94 33.98
C ARG A 405 -3.77 14.51 33.91
N VAL A 406 -3.99 13.98 32.72
CA VAL A 406 -4.43 12.60 32.57
C VAL A 406 -3.41 11.64 33.17
N VAL A 407 -2.12 11.83 32.86
CA VAL A 407 -1.05 10.99 33.42
C VAL A 407 -0.94 11.21 34.93
N VAL A 408 -1.01 12.46 35.37
CA VAL A 408 -0.92 12.82 36.80
C VAL A 408 -2.05 12.16 37.59
N GLU A 409 -3.29 12.27 37.16
CA GLU A 409 -4.44 11.69 37.85
C GLU A 409 -4.45 10.16 37.77
N CYS A 410 -4.02 9.55 36.67
CA CYS A 410 -3.88 8.11 36.58
C CYS A 410 -2.85 7.56 37.57
N GLU A 411 -1.66 8.22 37.69
CA GLU A 411 -0.64 7.82 38.67
C GLU A 411 -1.12 8.03 40.10
N LYS A 412 -1.77 9.16 40.38
CA LYS A 412 -2.31 9.48 41.71
C LYS A 412 -3.39 8.46 42.16
N HIS A 413 -4.21 7.97 41.25
CA HIS A 413 -5.24 6.98 41.54
C HIS A 413 -4.75 5.52 41.39
N GLY A 414 -3.48 5.31 41.05
CA GLY A 414 -2.88 3.98 40.92
C GLY A 414 -3.53 3.09 39.87
N LEU A 415 -3.91 3.66 38.72
CA LEU A 415 -4.53 2.88 37.65
C LEU A 415 -3.55 1.85 37.08
N ASP A 416 -4.00 0.61 36.92
CA ASP A 416 -3.21 -0.51 36.41
C ASP A 416 -3.00 -0.42 34.90
N LEU A 417 -2.13 0.47 34.47
CA LEU A 417 -1.75 0.70 33.08
C LEU A 417 -0.36 0.14 32.78
N ASP A 418 -0.17 -0.38 31.57
CA ASP A 418 1.12 -0.90 31.10
C ASP A 418 1.94 0.20 30.40
N PHE A 419 1.32 1.25 29.88
CA PHE A 419 2.00 2.36 29.21
C PHE A 419 1.14 3.63 29.14
N TYR A 420 1.80 4.75 28.88
CA TYR A 420 1.15 6.00 28.51
C TYR A 420 1.50 6.41 27.09
N MET A 421 0.50 6.91 26.34
CA MET A 421 0.70 7.58 25.05
C MET A 421 0.45 9.08 25.26
N LYS A 422 1.51 9.88 25.38
CA LYS A 422 1.42 11.31 25.68
C LYS A 422 1.93 12.15 24.52
N THR A 423 1.16 13.20 24.13
CA THR A 423 1.64 14.20 23.17
C THR A 423 2.97 14.77 23.63
N PHE A 424 3.98 14.74 22.76
CA PHE A 424 5.27 15.26 23.09
C PHE A 424 6.04 15.75 21.85
N ASN A 425 6.25 17.06 21.81
CA ASN A 425 7.13 17.73 20.85
C ASN A 425 7.59 19.05 21.47
N SER A 426 8.56 19.69 20.84
CA SER A 426 9.11 20.95 21.35
C SER A 426 8.14 22.14 21.26
N ALA A 427 7.01 21.99 20.60
CA ALA A 427 6.08 23.06 20.22
C ALA A 427 6.77 24.27 19.53
N ASN A 428 7.98 24.06 19.03
CA ASN A 428 8.78 25.09 18.36
C ASN A 428 8.52 25.08 16.84
N TYR A 429 7.32 25.48 16.45
CA TYR A 429 6.95 25.73 15.06
C TYR A 429 5.91 26.86 15.01
N TRP A 430 5.91 27.61 13.92
CA TRP A 430 5.20 28.89 13.82
C TRP A 430 3.68 28.79 13.98
N THR A 431 3.08 27.62 13.72
CA THR A 431 1.64 27.37 13.89
C THR A 431 1.33 26.61 15.19
N ALA A 432 2.29 26.45 16.10
CA ALA A 432 2.02 25.85 17.39
C ALA A 432 1.04 26.73 18.18
N GLY A 433 -0.04 26.13 18.66
CA GLY A 433 -1.07 26.85 19.39
C GLY A 433 -1.96 25.89 20.19
N PRO A 434 -2.90 26.34 21.00
CA PRO A 434 -3.21 27.73 21.25
C PRO A 434 -2.03 28.50 21.82
N ARG A 435 -1.92 29.75 21.48
CA ARG A 435 -0.75 30.58 21.84
C ARG A 435 -0.68 30.97 23.31
N LEU A 436 -1.45 30.34 24.17
CA LEU A 436 -1.41 30.58 25.62
C LEU A 436 0.00 30.49 26.21
N VAL A 437 0.80 29.53 25.70
CA VAL A 437 2.20 29.36 26.09
C VAL A 437 3.10 30.52 25.64
N ASN A 438 2.71 31.20 24.55
CA ASN A 438 3.46 32.27 23.92
C ASN A 438 2.84 33.66 24.17
N GLU A 439 1.73 33.74 24.92
CA GLU A 439 1.09 35.00 25.23
C GLU A 439 1.89 35.76 26.31
N PRO A 440 2.03 37.08 26.18
CA PRO A 440 2.69 37.89 27.22
C PRO A 440 1.99 37.71 28.57
N GLY A 441 2.72 37.26 29.56
CA GLY A 441 2.22 37.09 30.93
C GLY A 441 1.81 35.66 31.29
N TRP A 442 1.79 34.73 30.36
CA TRP A 442 1.57 33.33 30.69
C TRP A 442 2.76 32.75 31.48
N LYS A 443 2.47 32.12 32.59
CA LYS A 443 3.49 31.43 33.41
C LYS A 443 3.01 30.02 33.70
N PRO A 444 3.85 29.01 33.50
CA PRO A 444 3.53 27.66 33.97
C PRO A 444 3.32 27.68 35.48
N ASP A 445 2.39 26.90 35.98
CA ASP A 445 2.21 26.69 37.40
C ASP A 445 3.50 26.06 37.99
N PRO A 446 4.18 26.73 38.93
CA PRO A 446 5.39 26.22 39.52
C PRO A 446 5.19 24.93 40.33
N THR A 447 3.98 24.60 40.72
CA THR A 447 3.68 23.35 41.44
C THR A 447 3.57 22.14 40.51
N GLY A 448 3.47 22.35 39.20
CA GLY A 448 3.27 21.31 38.21
C GLY A 448 1.91 20.60 38.29
N ASN A 449 1.02 21.09 39.15
CA ASN A 449 -0.32 20.54 39.38
C ASN A 449 -1.39 21.19 38.50
N THR A 450 -1.16 22.43 38.09
CA THR A 450 -2.03 23.14 37.17
C THR A 450 -1.43 23.04 35.81
N ILE A 451 -1.92 22.16 35.07
CA ILE A 451 -1.60 22.05 33.70
C ILE A 451 -2.46 23.06 33.00
N THR A 452 -1.82 23.89 32.18
CA THR A 452 -2.51 24.89 31.41
C THR A 452 -3.87 24.44 30.98
N PRO A 453 -4.86 25.29 31.18
CA PRO A 453 -6.21 24.94 30.81
C PRO A 453 -6.21 24.57 29.34
N GLU A 454 -6.77 23.42 29.10
CA GLU A 454 -7.45 23.22 27.89
C GLU A 454 -6.60 23.07 26.68
N TYR A 455 -6.31 21.85 26.46
CA TYR A 455 -6.18 21.41 25.11
C TYR A 455 -7.48 21.76 24.37
N ALA A 456 -7.38 22.68 23.43
CA ALA A 456 -8.52 23.11 22.61
C ALA A 456 -9.06 22.02 21.67
N GLY A 457 -8.43 20.86 21.63
CA GLY A 457 -8.86 19.73 20.78
C GLY A 457 -10.20 19.11 21.14
N ASP A 458 -10.79 19.45 22.29
CA ASP A 458 -12.11 18.98 22.67
C ASP A 458 -13.25 19.81 22.08
N ILE A 459 -12.94 20.96 21.52
CA ILE A 459 -13.97 21.89 21.11
C ILE A 459 -14.02 21.88 19.60
N ILE A 460 -14.96 21.13 19.10
CA ILE A 460 -15.34 21.16 17.69
C ILE A 460 -16.11 22.45 17.46
N GLY A 461 -15.40 23.51 17.07
CA GLY A 461 -15.98 24.79 16.76
C GLY A 461 -15.11 25.60 15.81
N ALA A 462 -15.69 26.59 15.16
CA ALA A 462 -15.03 27.40 14.13
C ALA A 462 -13.80 28.19 14.61
N ASP A 463 -13.59 28.30 15.92
CA ASP A 463 -12.56 29.15 16.53
C ASP A 463 -11.29 28.38 16.94
N TYR A 464 -11.24 27.08 16.69
CA TYR A 464 -10.11 26.24 17.10
C TYR A 464 -9.27 25.78 15.93
N HIS A 465 -7.97 25.89 16.11
CA HIS A 465 -6.99 25.43 15.14
C HIS A 465 -6.69 23.95 15.29
N ASP A 466 -6.68 23.21 14.20
CA ASP A 466 -6.29 21.80 14.16
C ASP A 466 -4.77 21.67 14.23
N ASN A 467 -4.23 21.79 15.43
CA ASN A 467 -2.80 21.75 15.69
C ASN A 467 -2.34 20.52 16.48
N MET A 468 -1.04 20.24 16.37
CA MET A 468 -0.36 19.09 16.97
C MET A 468 0.65 19.54 18.02
N TRP A 469 0.29 20.48 18.88
CA TRP A 469 1.20 21.03 19.88
C TRP A 469 1.26 20.20 21.17
N CYS A 470 2.31 20.40 21.94
CA CYS A 470 2.43 19.99 23.33
C CYS A 470 2.43 21.25 24.19
N ASN A 471 1.36 21.50 24.99
CA ASN A 471 1.21 22.73 25.74
C ASN A 471 2.30 22.94 26.78
N THR A 472 2.79 21.87 27.38
CA THR A 472 3.72 21.91 28.50
C THR A 472 4.87 20.91 28.32
N PRO A 473 5.72 21.07 27.31
CA PRO A 473 6.78 20.10 27.02
C PRO A 473 7.75 19.90 28.17
N GLU A 474 8.16 20.98 28.84
CA GLU A 474 9.09 20.88 29.95
C GLU A 474 8.47 20.23 31.19
N GLN A 475 7.22 20.61 31.55
CA GLN A 475 6.49 19.95 32.64
C GLN A 475 6.25 18.45 32.32
N THR A 476 5.91 18.13 31.08
CA THR A 476 5.75 16.74 30.63
C THR A 476 7.04 15.95 30.83
N LYS A 477 8.16 16.49 30.38
CA LYS A 477 9.49 15.89 30.57
C LYS A 477 9.80 15.64 32.05
N GLU A 478 9.66 16.67 32.90
CA GLU A 478 9.97 16.57 34.33
C GLU A 478 9.02 15.58 35.06
N PHE A 479 7.74 15.54 34.71
CA PHE A 479 6.82 14.60 35.34
C PHE A 479 7.11 13.16 34.87
N MET A 480 7.30 12.94 33.57
CA MET A 480 7.56 11.62 33.03
C MET A 480 8.88 10.99 33.51
N LYS A 481 9.86 11.78 34.00
CA LYS A 481 11.03 11.23 34.68
C LYS A 481 10.70 10.40 35.91
N LYS A 482 9.56 10.68 36.57
CA LYS A 482 9.10 10.00 37.78
C LYS A 482 8.17 8.82 37.49
N VAL A 483 7.70 8.67 36.24
CA VAL A 483 6.78 7.63 35.83
C VAL A 483 7.56 6.40 35.42
N GLU A 484 7.32 5.28 36.10
CA GLU A 484 8.02 4.00 35.87
C GLU A 484 7.38 3.15 34.74
N LYS A 485 6.29 3.64 34.14
CA LYS A 485 5.65 2.98 32.99
C LYS A 485 6.24 3.42 31.65
N PRO A 486 6.34 2.55 30.65
CA PRO A 486 6.72 2.91 29.30
C PRO A 486 5.95 4.11 28.74
N TRP A 487 6.65 4.98 28.04
CA TRP A 487 6.11 6.19 27.45
C TRP A 487 6.21 6.17 25.93
N VAL A 488 5.05 6.17 25.28
CA VAL A 488 4.91 6.35 23.84
C VAL A 488 4.67 7.84 23.56
N ALA A 489 5.66 8.52 23.01
CA ALA A 489 5.46 9.89 22.53
C ALA A 489 4.68 9.87 21.20
N TYR A 490 3.62 10.66 21.10
CA TYR A 490 2.92 10.84 19.85
C TYR A 490 2.76 12.31 19.48
N LYS A 491 2.37 12.59 18.24
CA LYS A 491 2.37 13.94 17.65
C LYS A 491 3.77 14.57 17.59
N VAL A 492 4.79 13.74 17.56
CA VAL A 492 6.22 14.11 17.64
C VAL A 492 6.64 15.07 16.52
N LEU A 493 6.04 14.94 15.35
CA LEU A 493 6.40 15.71 14.16
C LEU A 493 5.47 16.93 13.93
N GLY A 494 4.56 17.25 14.86
CA GLY A 494 3.68 18.40 14.73
C GLY A 494 2.90 18.44 13.41
N ALA A 495 2.33 17.31 12.97
CA ALA A 495 1.66 17.16 11.67
C ALA A 495 2.55 17.59 10.48
N GLY A 496 3.84 17.24 10.51
CA GLY A 496 4.82 17.56 9.47
C GLY A 496 5.46 18.95 9.60
N ALA A 497 5.17 19.69 10.67
CA ALA A 497 5.82 20.97 10.93
C ALA A 497 7.23 20.83 11.49
N ILE A 498 7.53 19.71 12.15
CA ILE A 498 8.83 19.41 12.74
C ILE A 498 9.51 18.34 11.88
N PRO A 499 10.75 18.59 11.40
CA PRO A 499 11.50 17.59 10.63
C PRO A 499 11.72 16.30 11.44
N PRO A 500 11.65 15.11 10.82
CA PRO A 500 11.78 13.83 11.51
C PRO A 500 13.06 13.70 12.34
N SER A 501 14.21 14.11 11.79
CA SER A 501 15.49 14.10 12.50
C SER A 501 15.46 14.90 13.81
N THR A 502 14.83 16.08 13.80
CA THR A 502 14.67 16.92 14.99
C THR A 502 13.64 16.35 15.95
N GLY A 503 12.49 15.91 15.44
CA GLY A 503 11.39 15.40 16.27
C GLY A 503 11.75 14.14 17.02
N PHE A 504 12.40 13.17 16.37
CA PHE A 504 12.83 11.93 17.01
C PHE A 504 13.95 12.16 18.02
N LYS A 505 14.96 12.99 17.70
CA LYS A 505 16.01 13.37 18.66
C LYS A 505 15.42 14.03 19.90
N TYR A 506 14.44 14.92 19.72
CA TYR A 506 13.75 15.55 20.83
C TYR A 506 12.97 14.52 21.68
N ALA A 507 12.19 13.65 21.06
CA ALA A 507 11.36 12.68 21.77
C ALA A 507 12.21 11.67 22.56
N PHE A 508 13.12 10.97 21.87
CA PHE A 508 13.95 9.93 22.51
C PHE A 508 14.97 10.51 23.49
N GLY A 509 15.63 11.62 23.14
CA GLY A 509 16.60 12.29 24.01
C GLY A 509 15.98 12.80 25.31
N ASN A 510 14.71 13.18 25.34
CA ASN A 510 13.99 13.63 26.53
C ASN A 510 13.18 12.51 27.24
N GLY A 511 13.44 11.24 26.93
CA GLY A 511 12.99 10.13 27.76
C GLY A 511 11.81 9.32 27.26
N ALA A 512 11.28 9.59 26.06
CA ALA A 512 10.28 8.71 25.46
C ALA A 512 10.87 7.33 25.14
N ASP A 513 10.12 6.26 25.42
CA ASP A 513 10.54 4.89 25.12
C ASP A 513 10.21 4.49 23.69
N PHE A 514 9.13 5.02 23.18
CA PHE A 514 8.63 4.80 21.82
C PHE A 514 8.15 6.11 21.21
N ALA A 515 8.13 6.17 19.88
CA ALA A 515 7.49 7.25 19.13
C ALA A 515 6.40 6.66 18.22
N CYS A 516 5.18 7.18 18.29
CA CYS A 516 4.08 6.82 17.41
C CYS A 516 3.83 7.93 16.39
N VAL A 517 4.02 7.63 15.11
CA VAL A 517 3.97 8.61 14.03
C VAL A 517 3.14 8.09 12.85
N GLY A 518 2.16 8.89 12.40
CA GLY A 518 1.49 8.70 11.12
C GLY A 518 2.44 9.03 9.98
N MET A 519 2.52 8.14 8.98
CA MET A 519 3.44 8.27 7.85
C MET A 519 2.75 7.89 6.56
N PHE A 520 3.05 8.61 5.48
CA PHE A 520 2.81 8.12 4.14
C PHE A 520 3.87 7.07 3.78
N ASP A 521 3.56 6.21 2.82
CA ASP A 521 4.48 5.18 2.31
C ASP A 521 5.87 5.73 1.96
N PHE A 522 5.93 6.85 1.24
CA PHE A 522 7.19 7.50 0.85
C PHE A 522 8.01 8.06 2.03
N GLN A 523 7.44 8.23 3.22
CA GLN A 523 8.13 8.74 4.40
C GLN A 523 8.73 7.64 5.28
N ILE A 524 8.31 6.38 5.10
CA ILE A 524 8.61 5.29 6.05
C ILE A 524 10.10 5.04 6.18
N VAL A 525 10.83 4.95 5.06
CA VAL A 525 12.27 4.64 5.08
C VAL A 525 13.07 5.78 5.70
N GLU A 526 12.77 7.03 5.32
CA GLU A 526 13.44 8.20 5.90
C GLU A 526 13.17 8.31 7.40
N ASN A 527 11.91 8.13 7.81
CA ASN A 527 11.56 8.19 9.22
C ASN A 527 12.22 7.06 10.04
N ALA A 528 12.34 5.85 9.46
CA ALA A 528 13.06 4.75 10.09
C ALA A 528 14.55 5.08 10.26
N ASN A 529 15.19 5.64 9.23
CA ASN A 529 16.59 6.07 9.30
C ASN A 529 16.79 7.15 10.37
N CYS A 530 15.94 8.19 10.38
CA CYS A 530 15.99 9.25 11.39
C CYS A 530 15.74 8.74 12.82
N ALA A 531 14.79 7.79 12.98
CA ALA A 531 14.52 7.18 14.28
C ALA A 531 15.71 6.34 14.77
N CYS A 532 16.33 5.53 13.91
CA CYS A 532 17.53 4.74 14.26
C CYS A 532 18.70 5.65 14.66
N GLU A 533 18.91 6.74 13.92
CA GLU A 533 19.96 7.74 14.26
C GLU A 533 19.67 8.37 15.62
N ALA A 534 18.45 8.87 15.84
CA ALA A 534 18.06 9.47 17.12
C ALA A 534 18.19 8.51 18.30
N LEU A 535 17.86 7.23 18.12
CA LEU A 535 18.00 6.19 19.15
C LEU A 535 19.48 5.92 19.48
N SER A 536 20.36 5.90 18.48
CA SER A 536 21.80 5.70 18.70
C SER A 536 22.43 6.86 19.49
N GLU A 537 21.96 8.08 19.28
CA GLU A 537 22.42 9.28 20.00
C GLU A 537 21.79 9.42 21.39
N SER A 538 20.69 8.73 21.69
CA SER A 538 19.95 8.83 22.96
C SER A 538 20.48 7.88 24.05
N SER A 539 21.72 7.42 23.96
CA SER A 539 22.34 6.54 24.96
C SER A 539 22.54 7.22 26.33
N GLN A 540 22.68 8.55 26.36
CA GLN A 540 22.87 9.37 27.58
C GLN A 540 21.64 10.27 27.78
N ARG A 541 20.51 9.69 28.16
CA ARG A 541 19.30 10.44 28.49
C ARG A 541 19.00 10.41 29.98
N ASP A 542 18.38 11.48 30.50
CA ASP A 542 18.09 11.63 31.94
C ASP A 542 17.13 10.55 32.48
N ARG A 543 16.11 10.18 31.67
CA ARG A 543 15.16 9.11 32.02
C ARG A 543 15.65 7.77 31.46
N PRO A 544 15.83 6.73 32.31
CA PRO A 544 16.20 5.40 31.79
C PRO A 544 15.13 4.82 30.85
N TRP A 545 15.52 3.83 30.06
CA TRP A 545 14.58 3.08 29.26
C TRP A 545 13.68 2.25 30.18
N MET A 546 12.36 2.37 30.03
CA MET A 546 11.37 1.61 30.80
C MET A 546 10.82 0.42 29.99
N ALA A 547 11.26 0.26 28.75
CA ALA A 547 10.84 -0.79 27.86
C ALA A 547 11.99 -1.34 27.01
#